data_b3d182728dba6378975a199664aa4e86
#
_entry.id   b3d182728dba6378975a199664aa4e86
#
_cell.length_a   1.000
_cell.length_b   1.000
_cell.length_c   1.000
_cell.angle_alpha   90.00
_cell.angle_beta   90.00
_cell.angle_gamma   90.00
#
_symmetry.space_group_name_H-M   'P 1'
#
loop_
_entity.id
_entity.type
_entity.pdbx_description
1 polymer ?
#
loop_
_entity_poly.entity_id
_entity_poly.type
_entity_poly.pdbx_seq_one_letter_code
_entity_poly.pdbx_strand_id
1 'polypeptide(L)'
;MPIATVIAQAQEYMTDRDLAGWLLYDYRGLNPIFWDTVGPISNVTRPCWLWIPAYGDPQLLVSFVDQNRFAHLGIETTLFVNRKTMTDHLQSILEGQSQIAMEYSPNGELPRVSKIDAGTLELVRSMGVDIVPSADVIQYATQRWNDEQLKSHLFAAEKLSEIVQEAFRHIGDSLASGIKENEVADFINNRFREEGLIVSDGPAVAVNEHASDPHFHPTPENSVTIKPGDWVLIDLWTRLPGENAMYGDITWTAYVGDEVPAKHQEVFDAVIGSRDAALSALETGFREGRVLEGWELDVVARDYIIEAGYGDYFNHRLGHSLGREVHSNAVNLDSWETHDTRQVIPGIAVTLEPGIYIPEFGVRSEIDVFISEDGPQVTTQVQREVVKIRAGG
;
A
#
# COMPACT_ATOMS: atom_id res chain seq x y z
N MET A 1 13.80 7.89 -2.04
CA MET A 1 13.91 8.89 -3.17
C MET A 1 14.72 10.08 -2.66
N PRO A 2 15.63 10.70 -3.45
CA PRO A 2 16.33 11.93 -3.03
C PRO A 2 15.34 13.08 -2.80
N ILE A 3 15.55 13.87 -1.74
CA ILE A 3 14.64 14.97 -1.39
C ILE A 3 14.48 15.98 -2.54
N ALA A 4 15.51 16.22 -3.33
CA ALA A 4 15.45 17.10 -4.49
C ALA A 4 14.43 16.61 -5.56
N THR A 5 14.30 15.30 -5.73
CA THR A 5 13.30 14.71 -6.63
C THR A 5 11.89 14.90 -6.08
N VAL A 6 11.70 14.67 -4.78
CA VAL A 6 10.40 14.89 -4.12
C VAL A 6 9.95 16.34 -4.25
N ILE A 7 10.87 17.30 -4.00
CA ILE A 7 10.59 18.74 -4.14
C ILE A 7 10.19 19.07 -5.58
N ALA A 8 10.95 18.61 -6.57
CA ALA A 8 10.65 18.90 -7.98
C ALA A 8 9.27 18.34 -8.40
N GLN A 9 8.95 17.11 -8.01
CA GLN A 9 7.65 16.49 -8.31
C GLN A 9 6.50 17.17 -7.56
N ALA A 10 6.69 17.57 -6.30
CA ALA A 10 5.68 18.32 -5.56
C ALA A 10 5.40 19.68 -6.22
N GLN A 11 6.44 20.40 -6.64
CA GLN A 11 6.32 21.69 -7.33
C GLN A 11 5.61 21.54 -8.69
N GLU A 12 5.97 20.53 -9.47
CA GLU A 12 5.29 20.19 -10.72
C GLU A 12 3.78 19.99 -10.48
N TYR A 13 3.41 19.15 -9.52
CA TYR A 13 2.02 18.91 -9.18
C TYR A 13 1.26 20.16 -8.75
N MET A 14 1.86 20.97 -7.87
CA MET A 14 1.21 22.13 -7.27
C MET A 14 1.02 23.29 -8.26
N THR A 15 1.98 23.47 -9.18
CA THR A 15 1.95 24.52 -10.20
C THR A 15 0.70 24.45 -11.08
N ASP A 16 0.26 23.24 -11.41
CA ASP A 16 -0.92 23.02 -12.28
C ASP A 16 -2.25 23.15 -11.54
N ARG A 17 -2.23 23.36 -10.20
CA ARG A 17 -3.42 23.26 -9.33
C ARG A 17 -3.66 24.45 -8.40
N ASP A 18 -3.04 25.59 -8.67
CA ASP A 18 -3.16 26.83 -7.87
C ASP A 18 -2.86 26.64 -6.36
N LEU A 19 -2.04 25.65 -6.02
CA LEU A 19 -1.55 25.46 -4.67
C LEU A 19 -0.32 26.34 -4.44
N ALA A 20 -0.30 27.11 -3.37
CA ALA A 20 0.85 27.95 -3.03
C ALA A 20 2.06 27.14 -2.56
N GLY A 21 1.83 25.98 -1.96
CA GLY A 21 2.88 25.10 -1.51
C GLY A 21 2.38 23.96 -0.63
N TRP A 22 3.32 23.13 -0.21
CA TRP A 22 3.12 22.02 0.72
C TRP A 22 3.89 22.26 2.00
N LEU A 23 3.18 22.34 3.13
CA LEU A 23 3.75 22.54 4.46
C LEU A 23 3.71 21.23 5.25
N LEU A 24 4.86 20.59 5.39
CA LEU A 24 5.02 19.41 6.23
C LEU A 24 5.43 19.80 7.64
N TYR A 25 4.91 19.07 8.62
CA TYR A 25 5.22 19.25 10.04
C TYR A 25 5.51 17.92 10.70
N ASP A 26 6.51 17.89 11.57
CA ASP A 26 6.73 16.77 12.50
C ASP A 26 7.02 17.25 13.92
N TYR A 27 6.59 16.46 14.87
CA TYR A 27 7.00 16.51 16.25
C TYR A 27 7.40 15.13 16.76
N ARG A 28 8.71 14.94 16.99
CA ARG A 28 9.28 13.71 17.58
C ARG A 28 9.01 12.41 16.81
N GLY A 29 8.94 12.46 15.50
CA GLY A 29 8.74 11.30 14.66
C GLY A 29 7.28 10.84 14.51
N LEU A 30 6.30 11.70 14.80
CA LEU A 30 4.88 11.36 14.72
C LEU A 30 4.31 11.42 13.29
N ASN A 31 4.98 12.14 12.38
CA ASN A 31 4.59 12.21 10.98
C ASN A 31 5.55 11.42 10.07
N PRO A 32 5.26 10.14 9.77
CA PRO A 32 6.11 9.34 8.89
C PRO A 32 6.26 9.94 7.50
N ILE A 33 5.27 10.67 6.97
CA ILE A 33 5.31 11.32 5.66
C ILE A 33 6.41 12.39 5.61
N PHE A 34 6.58 13.16 6.69
CA PHE A 34 7.70 14.09 6.81
C PHE A 34 9.04 13.36 6.65
N TRP A 35 9.21 12.24 7.35
CA TRP A 35 10.47 11.46 7.33
C TRP A 35 10.68 10.69 6.04
N ASP A 36 9.61 10.24 5.39
CA ASP A 36 9.68 9.68 4.04
C ASP A 36 10.14 10.73 3.01
N THR A 37 9.80 11.99 3.25
CA THR A 37 10.17 13.12 2.37
C THR A 37 11.62 13.56 2.57
N VAL A 38 12.06 13.76 3.82
CA VAL A 38 13.39 14.31 4.13
C VAL A 38 14.46 13.23 4.30
N GLY A 39 14.06 11.97 4.45
CA GLY A 39 14.92 10.86 4.85
C GLY A 39 15.01 10.71 6.37
N PRO A 40 15.51 9.56 6.85
CA PRO A 40 15.56 9.24 8.27
C PRO A 40 16.60 10.11 8.99
N ILE A 41 16.15 10.94 9.93
CA ILE A 41 17.00 11.76 10.80
C ILE A 41 16.72 11.38 12.26
N SER A 42 17.74 10.86 12.95
CA SER A 42 17.58 10.40 14.33
C SER A 42 17.61 11.55 15.35
N ASN A 43 16.92 11.34 16.47
CA ASN A 43 16.96 12.21 17.66
C ASN A 43 16.51 13.67 17.43
N VAL A 44 15.58 13.93 16.53
CA VAL A 44 14.87 15.21 16.45
C VAL A 44 13.86 15.28 17.60
N THR A 45 13.93 16.31 18.42
CA THR A 45 13.18 16.37 19.69
C THR A 45 12.24 17.55 19.80
N ARG A 46 12.28 18.47 18.86
CA ARG A 46 11.47 19.68 18.79
C ARG A 46 10.63 19.71 17.52
N PRO A 47 9.59 20.55 17.45
CA PRO A 47 8.85 20.77 16.19
C PRO A 47 9.81 21.09 15.05
N CYS A 48 9.55 20.54 13.88
CA CYS A 48 10.24 20.90 12.64
C CYS A 48 9.22 21.02 11.50
N TRP A 49 9.51 21.94 10.59
CA TRP A 49 8.65 22.29 9.47
C TRP A 49 9.47 22.29 8.19
N LEU A 50 8.90 21.75 7.13
CA LEU A 50 9.44 21.90 5.79
C LEU A 50 8.37 22.56 4.92
N TRP A 51 8.68 23.74 4.40
CA TRP A 51 7.87 24.43 3.41
C TRP A 51 8.43 24.15 2.02
N ILE A 52 7.62 23.59 1.15
CA ILE A 52 7.92 23.39 -0.28
C ILE A 52 6.96 24.30 -1.04
N PRO A 53 7.40 25.50 -1.48
CA PRO A 53 6.55 26.39 -2.28
C PRO A 53 6.33 25.81 -3.68
N ALA A 54 5.22 26.14 -4.34
CA ALA A 54 5.00 25.79 -5.74
C ALA A 54 6.09 26.38 -6.66
N TYR A 55 6.64 27.54 -6.30
CA TYR A 55 7.72 28.20 -7.01
C TYR A 55 8.80 28.68 -6.05
N GLY A 56 10.07 28.43 -6.39
CA GLY A 56 11.21 28.86 -5.60
C GLY A 56 11.80 27.78 -4.72
N ASP A 57 12.65 28.18 -3.79
CA ASP A 57 13.43 27.23 -2.98
C ASP A 57 12.66 26.79 -1.73
N PRO A 58 12.79 25.52 -1.33
CA PRO A 58 12.21 25.01 -0.10
C PRO A 58 12.88 25.65 1.12
N GLN A 59 12.15 25.71 2.24
CA GLN A 59 12.64 26.26 3.50
C GLN A 59 12.38 25.32 4.66
N LEU A 60 13.38 25.16 5.53
CA LEU A 60 13.25 24.46 6.80
C LEU A 60 13.11 25.47 7.95
N LEU A 61 12.18 25.20 8.86
CA LEU A 61 12.07 25.90 10.14
C LEU A 61 12.28 24.89 11.25
N VAL A 62 13.42 24.95 11.94
CA VAL A 62 13.82 23.98 12.95
C VAL A 62 14.32 24.68 14.23
N SER A 63 14.27 23.94 15.32
CA SER A 63 14.83 24.45 16.59
C SER A 63 16.34 24.57 16.52
N PHE A 64 16.89 25.61 17.13
CA PHE A 64 18.33 25.78 17.35
C PHE A 64 18.98 24.51 17.95
N VAL A 65 18.27 23.78 18.79
CA VAL A 65 18.77 22.54 19.41
C VAL A 65 19.01 21.42 18.39
N ASP A 66 18.19 21.35 17.33
CA ASP A 66 18.20 20.29 16.35
C ASP A 66 18.86 20.72 15.01
N GLN A 67 19.37 21.95 14.88
CA GLN A 67 19.86 22.54 13.61
C GLN A 67 20.86 21.67 12.85
N ASN A 68 21.84 21.10 13.56
CA ASN A 68 22.92 20.33 12.93
C ASN A 68 22.45 19.00 12.32
N ARG A 69 21.24 18.54 12.69
CA ARG A 69 20.68 17.29 12.19
C ARG A 69 20.16 17.41 10.76
N PHE A 70 19.75 18.62 10.37
CA PHE A 70 19.19 18.93 9.05
C PHE A 70 20.23 19.52 8.07
N ALA A 71 21.46 19.84 8.53
CA ALA A 71 22.47 20.51 7.72
C ALA A 71 22.85 19.77 6.42
N HIS A 72 22.77 18.45 6.41
CA HIS A 72 23.10 17.62 5.25
C HIS A 72 22.07 17.72 4.11
N LEU A 73 20.87 18.24 4.36
CA LEU A 73 19.82 18.40 3.33
C LEU A 73 20.14 19.54 2.35
N GLY A 74 21.00 20.50 2.74
CA GLY A 74 21.35 21.64 1.88
C GLY A 74 20.20 22.61 1.61
N ILE A 75 19.13 22.56 2.44
CA ILE A 75 17.95 23.43 2.33
C ILE A 75 18.16 24.65 3.23
N GLU A 76 17.71 25.84 2.78
CA GLU A 76 17.72 27.06 3.59
C GLU A 76 16.99 26.83 4.91
N THR A 77 17.66 27.13 6.02
CA THR A 77 17.17 26.78 7.34
C THR A 77 17.02 28.01 8.23
N THR A 78 15.78 28.31 8.64
CA THR A 78 15.47 29.29 9.65
C THR A 78 15.42 28.65 11.03
N LEU A 79 16.05 29.29 12.03
CA LEU A 79 16.17 28.74 13.37
C LEU A 79 15.23 29.45 14.35
N PHE A 80 14.53 28.69 15.17
CA PHE A 80 13.79 29.23 16.30
C PHE A 80 14.37 28.76 17.64
N VAL A 81 14.18 29.55 18.68
CA VAL A 81 14.66 29.25 20.04
C VAL A 81 13.51 29.05 21.05
N ASN A 82 12.32 29.53 20.74
CA ASN A 82 11.13 29.41 21.59
C ASN A 82 9.85 29.43 20.73
N ARG A 83 8.69 29.23 21.37
CA ARG A 83 7.39 29.20 20.70
C ARG A 83 7.10 30.52 19.94
N LYS A 84 7.42 31.67 20.52
CA LYS A 84 7.16 32.97 19.89
C LYS A 84 7.94 33.08 18.58
N THR A 85 9.26 32.87 18.61
CA THR A 85 10.08 32.94 17.39
C THR A 85 9.70 31.88 16.35
N MET A 86 9.26 30.66 16.77
CA MET A 86 8.72 29.66 15.87
C MET A 86 7.47 30.20 15.14
N THR A 87 6.50 30.74 15.88
CA THR A 87 5.27 31.22 15.27
C THR A 87 5.50 32.45 14.40
N ASP A 88 6.39 33.38 14.81
CA ASP A 88 6.73 34.56 14.01
C ASP A 88 7.36 34.19 12.68
N HIS A 89 8.30 33.20 12.67
CA HIS A 89 8.93 32.70 11.44
C HIS A 89 7.94 31.93 10.57
N LEU A 90 7.11 31.08 11.16
CA LEU A 90 6.08 30.35 10.42
C LEU A 90 5.09 31.30 9.75
N GLN A 91 4.65 32.36 10.49
CA GLN A 91 3.82 33.42 9.93
C GLN A 91 4.50 34.12 8.75
N SER A 92 5.81 34.41 8.86
CA SER A 92 6.58 35.03 7.76
C SER A 92 6.71 34.15 6.53
N ILE A 93 6.89 32.83 6.72
CA ILE A 93 6.92 31.85 5.61
C ILE A 93 5.58 31.81 4.88
N LEU A 94 4.47 31.89 5.62
CA LEU A 94 3.13 31.79 5.08
C LEU A 94 2.49 33.13 4.68
N GLU A 95 3.19 34.24 4.89
CA GLU A 95 2.67 35.57 4.55
C GLU A 95 2.37 35.70 3.05
N GLY A 96 1.13 36.08 2.72
CA GLY A 96 0.69 36.22 1.33
C GLY A 96 0.35 34.93 0.61
N GLN A 97 0.48 33.78 1.27
CA GLN A 97 0.03 32.51 0.69
C GLN A 97 -1.50 32.40 0.83
N SER A 98 -2.15 31.83 -0.19
CA SER A 98 -3.61 31.68 -0.21
C SER A 98 -4.05 30.31 0.27
N GLN A 99 -3.67 29.26 -0.47
CA GLN A 99 -4.05 27.88 -0.20
C GLN A 99 -2.81 26.99 -0.16
N ILE A 100 -2.67 26.20 0.89
CA ILE A 100 -1.53 25.32 1.13
C ILE A 100 -1.97 23.88 1.40
N ALA A 101 -1.17 22.92 0.99
CA ALA A 101 -1.39 21.51 1.31
C ALA A 101 -0.74 21.13 2.64
N MET A 102 -1.42 20.33 3.45
CA MET A 102 -0.89 19.70 4.68
C MET A 102 -1.44 18.28 4.84
N GLU A 103 -0.78 17.47 5.68
CA GLU A 103 -1.21 16.07 5.99
C GLU A 103 -2.48 16.08 6.86
N TYR A 104 -3.54 16.57 6.27
CA TYR A 104 -4.88 16.69 6.84
C TYR A 104 -5.90 16.02 5.93
N SER A 105 -6.81 15.24 6.50
CA SER A 105 -7.97 14.70 5.79
C SER A 105 -9.25 15.15 6.45
N PRO A 106 -10.09 15.93 5.76
CA PRO A 106 -11.39 16.34 6.30
C PRO A 106 -12.22 15.14 6.72
N ASN A 107 -12.92 15.25 7.86
CA ASN A 107 -13.76 14.17 8.41
C ASN A 107 -13.05 12.82 8.67
N GLY A 108 -11.72 12.76 8.51
CA GLY A 108 -10.96 11.52 8.64
C GLY A 108 -11.17 10.53 7.49
N GLU A 109 -11.56 10.99 6.31
CA GLU A 109 -11.85 10.14 5.14
C GLU A 109 -10.65 9.32 4.68
N LEU A 110 -9.43 9.88 4.77
CA LEU A 110 -8.19 9.18 4.46
C LEU A 110 -7.24 9.21 5.67
N PRO A 111 -7.46 8.39 6.70
CA PRO A 111 -6.72 8.45 7.96
C PRO A 111 -5.22 8.14 7.79
N ARG A 112 -4.85 7.36 6.78
CA ARG A 112 -3.45 7.01 6.51
C ARG A 112 -2.59 8.23 6.21
N VAL A 113 -3.11 9.21 5.49
CA VAL A 113 -2.41 10.45 5.12
C VAL A 113 -2.78 11.65 5.98
N SER A 114 -3.56 11.48 7.05
CA SER A 114 -3.92 12.50 8.03
C SER A 114 -3.00 12.36 9.25
N LYS A 115 -1.90 13.12 9.28
CA LYS A 115 -0.84 12.99 10.29
C LYS A 115 -0.65 14.23 11.16
N ILE A 116 -1.28 15.34 10.78
CA ILE A 116 -1.16 16.58 11.55
C ILE A 116 -2.16 16.59 12.72
N ASP A 117 -1.72 17.06 13.88
CA ASP A 117 -2.62 17.21 15.02
C ASP A 117 -3.52 18.45 14.88
N ALA A 118 -4.68 18.41 15.55
CA ALA A 118 -5.68 19.48 15.47
C ALA A 118 -5.14 20.84 15.91
N GLY A 119 -4.30 20.89 16.96
CA GLY A 119 -3.74 22.15 17.47
C GLY A 119 -2.77 22.80 16.49
N THR A 120 -1.98 21.99 15.78
CA THR A 120 -1.10 22.46 14.70
C THR A 120 -1.93 22.97 13.52
N LEU A 121 -2.99 22.26 13.13
CA LEU A 121 -3.92 22.70 12.09
C LEU A 121 -4.57 24.04 12.44
N GLU A 122 -5.06 24.20 13.68
CA GLU A 122 -5.62 25.47 14.19
C GLU A 122 -4.61 26.61 14.17
N LEU A 123 -3.37 26.35 14.60
CA LEU A 123 -2.29 27.33 14.57
C LEU A 123 -2.05 27.85 13.15
N VAL A 124 -1.91 26.95 12.16
CA VAL A 124 -1.64 27.35 10.77
C VAL A 124 -2.83 28.08 10.17
N ARG A 125 -4.07 27.63 10.41
CA ARG A 125 -5.30 28.34 9.97
C ARG A 125 -5.40 29.74 10.56
N SER A 126 -4.96 29.95 11.81
CA SER A 126 -4.96 31.26 12.45
C SER A 126 -4.03 32.28 11.78
N MET A 127 -3.12 31.83 10.93
CA MET A 127 -2.20 32.65 10.13
C MET A 127 -2.81 33.15 8.82
N GLY A 128 -4.08 32.83 8.55
CA GLY A 128 -4.86 33.37 7.44
C GLY A 128 -4.70 32.61 6.11
N VAL A 129 -4.20 31.37 6.15
CA VAL A 129 -4.09 30.49 4.99
C VAL A 129 -5.22 29.47 4.98
N ASP A 130 -5.68 29.09 3.78
CA ASP A 130 -6.58 27.97 3.59
C ASP A 130 -5.78 26.67 3.50
N ILE A 131 -6.24 25.61 4.19
CA ILE A 131 -5.54 24.32 4.25
C ILE A 131 -6.36 23.27 3.54
N VAL A 132 -5.74 22.64 2.53
CA VAL A 132 -6.29 21.50 1.78
C VAL A 132 -5.50 20.22 2.06
N PRO A 133 -6.10 19.03 1.81
CA PRO A 133 -5.39 17.75 1.93
C PRO A 133 -4.14 17.68 1.04
N SER A 134 -3.05 17.16 1.58
CA SER A 134 -1.84 16.87 0.80
C SER A 134 -1.83 15.48 0.16
N ALA A 135 -2.91 14.70 0.25
CA ALA A 135 -2.96 13.30 -0.17
C ALA A 135 -2.49 13.08 -1.62
N ASP A 136 -2.95 13.92 -2.56
CA ASP A 136 -2.53 13.85 -3.96
C ASP A 136 -1.08 14.33 -4.17
N VAL A 137 -0.65 15.37 -3.43
CA VAL A 137 0.76 15.82 -3.46
C VAL A 137 1.68 14.69 -3.00
N ILE A 138 1.33 14.03 -1.90
CA ILE A 138 2.07 12.87 -1.38
C ILE A 138 2.18 11.78 -2.43
N GLN A 139 1.04 11.40 -3.04
CA GLN A 139 1.00 10.37 -4.07
C GLN A 139 1.92 10.72 -5.24
N TYR A 140 1.77 11.90 -5.80
CA TYR A 140 2.52 12.34 -6.96
C TYR A 140 4.02 12.51 -6.68
N ALA A 141 4.36 13.09 -5.53
CA ALA A 141 5.73 13.46 -5.20
C ALA A 141 6.56 12.33 -4.58
N THR A 142 5.91 11.36 -3.89
CA THR A 142 6.64 10.38 -3.09
C THR A 142 6.34 8.92 -3.43
N GLN A 143 5.24 8.64 -4.15
CA GLN A 143 4.78 7.26 -4.36
C GLN A 143 4.96 6.77 -5.80
N ARG A 144 5.33 7.61 -6.75
CA ARG A 144 5.61 7.21 -8.12
C ARG A 144 6.99 6.54 -8.21
N TRP A 145 7.04 5.42 -8.89
CA TRP A 145 8.25 4.60 -9.00
C TRP A 145 9.10 5.01 -10.20
N ASN A 146 10.41 4.90 -10.03
CA ASN A 146 11.36 4.94 -11.12
C ASN A 146 11.67 3.52 -11.64
N ASP A 147 12.47 3.42 -12.72
CA ASP A 147 12.81 2.14 -13.36
C ASP A 147 13.51 1.14 -12.43
N GLU A 148 14.34 1.62 -11.47
CA GLU A 148 15.02 0.76 -10.50
C GLU A 148 14.00 0.16 -9.52
N GLN A 149 13.07 0.97 -9.06
CA GLN A 149 12.00 0.55 -8.16
C GLN A 149 11.06 -0.44 -8.84
N LEU A 150 10.66 -0.17 -10.09
CA LEU A 150 9.85 -1.13 -10.86
C LEU A 150 10.60 -2.45 -11.08
N LYS A 151 11.88 -2.42 -11.41
CA LYS A 151 12.69 -3.65 -11.55
C LYS A 151 12.77 -4.45 -10.25
N SER A 152 12.89 -3.78 -9.10
CA SER A 152 12.92 -4.45 -7.81
C SER A 152 11.58 -5.14 -7.48
N HIS A 153 10.46 -4.49 -7.81
CA HIS A 153 9.13 -5.07 -7.69
C HIS A 153 8.95 -6.30 -8.60
N LEU A 154 9.32 -6.18 -9.89
CA LEU A 154 9.19 -7.28 -10.85
C LEU A 154 9.98 -8.52 -10.40
N PHE A 155 11.16 -8.33 -9.81
CA PHE A 155 11.93 -9.42 -9.22
C PHE A 155 11.18 -10.07 -8.05
N ALA A 156 10.63 -9.26 -7.12
CA ALA A 156 9.84 -9.77 -6.00
C ALA A 156 8.60 -10.54 -6.49
N ALA A 157 7.86 -9.98 -7.46
CA ALA A 157 6.67 -10.59 -8.07
C ALA A 157 6.96 -11.94 -8.74
N GLU A 158 8.09 -12.05 -9.45
CA GLU A 158 8.55 -13.33 -10.04
C GLU A 158 8.80 -14.36 -8.93
N LYS A 159 9.53 -13.98 -7.87
CA LYS A 159 9.86 -14.90 -6.77
C LYS A 159 8.63 -15.30 -5.97
N LEU A 160 7.69 -14.41 -5.72
CA LEU A 160 6.41 -14.76 -5.10
C LEU A 160 5.67 -15.83 -5.90
N SER A 161 5.60 -15.65 -7.23
CA SER A 161 4.94 -16.60 -8.12
C SER A 161 5.61 -18.00 -8.13
N GLU A 162 6.94 -18.06 -8.05
CA GLU A 162 7.69 -19.30 -7.92
C GLU A 162 7.45 -19.97 -6.56
N ILE A 163 7.56 -19.20 -5.47
CA ILE A 163 7.53 -19.70 -4.09
C ILE A 163 6.14 -20.21 -3.71
N VAL A 164 5.05 -19.55 -4.15
CA VAL A 164 3.69 -20.05 -3.88
C VAL A 164 3.45 -21.42 -4.53
N GLN A 165 3.96 -21.64 -5.75
CA GLN A 165 3.86 -22.94 -6.41
C GLN A 165 4.72 -24.01 -5.70
N GLU A 166 5.88 -23.62 -5.21
CA GLU A 166 6.73 -24.51 -4.40
C GLU A 166 6.06 -24.86 -3.08
N ALA A 167 5.39 -23.91 -2.43
CA ALA A 167 4.64 -24.14 -1.20
C ALA A 167 3.50 -25.16 -1.41
N PHE A 168 2.74 -25.06 -2.50
CA PHE A 168 1.70 -26.04 -2.82
C PHE A 168 2.29 -27.44 -3.11
N ARG A 169 3.40 -27.53 -3.81
CA ARG A 169 4.12 -28.82 -3.99
C ARG A 169 4.62 -29.38 -2.67
N HIS A 170 5.20 -28.54 -1.81
CA HIS A 170 5.68 -28.93 -0.49
C HIS A 170 4.57 -29.48 0.41
N ILE A 171 3.38 -28.89 0.35
CA ILE A 171 2.17 -29.44 1.01
C ILE A 171 1.90 -30.86 0.47
N GLY A 172 1.84 -31.05 -0.86
CA GLY A 172 1.58 -32.34 -1.50
C GLY A 172 2.56 -33.42 -1.09
N ASP A 173 3.86 -33.13 -1.10
CA ASP A 173 4.92 -34.05 -0.71
C ASP A 173 4.88 -34.42 0.78
N SER A 174 4.36 -33.54 1.61
CA SER A 174 4.32 -33.67 3.08
C SER A 174 3.01 -34.24 3.62
N LEU A 175 1.97 -34.45 2.80
CA LEU A 175 0.66 -34.93 3.24
C LEU A 175 0.73 -36.26 4.03
N ALA A 176 1.59 -37.18 3.62
CA ALA A 176 1.74 -38.49 4.28
C ALA A 176 2.37 -38.40 5.67
N SER A 177 3.25 -37.45 5.91
CA SER A 177 3.91 -37.19 7.21
C SER A 177 3.11 -36.25 8.11
N GLY A 178 2.15 -35.56 7.53
CA GLY A 178 1.44 -34.43 8.15
C GLY A 178 2.24 -33.14 8.04
N ILE A 179 1.59 -32.06 7.65
CA ILE A 179 2.14 -30.70 7.60
C ILE A 179 1.10 -29.71 8.12
N LYS A 180 1.53 -28.71 8.88
CA LYS A 180 0.66 -27.68 9.44
C LYS A 180 0.84 -26.35 8.72
N GLU A 181 -0.15 -25.45 8.86
CA GLU A 181 -0.13 -24.10 8.28
C GLU A 181 1.16 -23.32 8.62
N ASN A 182 1.56 -23.31 9.91
CA ASN A 182 2.80 -22.62 10.32
C ASN A 182 4.07 -23.24 9.71
N GLU A 183 4.10 -24.54 9.46
CA GLU A 183 5.24 -25.23 8.84
C GLU A 183 5.35 -24.85 7.35
N VAL A 184 4.22 -24.63 6.67
CA VAL A 184 4.21 -24.07 5.30
C VAL A 184 4.66 -22.61 5.29
N ALA A 185 4.22 -21.80 6.26
CA ALA A 185 4.69 -20.42 6.42
C ALA A 185 6.20 -20.35 6.68
N ASP A 186 6.73 -21.27 7.51
CA ASP A 186 8.17 -21.40 7.76
C ASP A 186 8.93 -21.80 6.49
N PHE A 187 8.39 -22.71 5.68
CA PHE A 187 8.94 -23.06 4.36
C PHE A 187 9.04 -21.83 3.46
N ILE A 188 7.97 -21.03 3.30
CA ILE A 188 7.95 -19.81 2.49
C ILE A 188 8.98 -18.81 3.01
N ASN A 189 9.05 -18.56 4.32
CA ASN A 189 10.03 -17.69 4.93
C ASN A 189 11.49 -18.14 4.73
N ASN A 190 11.74 -19.44 4.68
CA ASN A 190 13.04 -19.99 4.34
C ASN A 190 13.39 -19.70 2.88
N ARG A 191 12.43 -19.91 1.96
CA ARG A 191 12.61 -19.60 0.55
C ARG A 191 12.90 -18.11 0.32
N PHE A 192 12.20 -17.19 1.01
CA PHE A 192 12.50 -15.76 0.96
C PHE A 192 13.94 -15.45 1.36
N ARG A 193 14.42 -16.06 2.45
CA ARG A 193 15.81 -15.88 2.89
C ARG A 193 16.83 -16.42 1.89
N GLU A 194 16.56 -17.58 1.26
CA GLU A 194 17.43 -18.17 0.25
C GLU A 194 17.54 -17.31 -1.01
N GLU A 195 16.44 -16.63 -1.40
CA GLU A 195 16.41 -15.69 -2.53
C GLU A 195 16.90 -14.27 -2.15
N GLY A 196 17.31 -14.04 -0.90
CA GLY A 196 17.77 -12.74 -0.42
C GLY A 196 16.65 -11.70 -0.26
N LEU A 197 15.41 -12.16 -0.15
CA LEU A 197 14.22 -11.34 0.05
C LEU A 197 13.96 -11.13 1.54
N ILE A 198 13.22 -10.06 1.86
CA ILE A 198 12.82 -9.73 3.23
C ILE A 198 11.31 -9.57 3.33
N VAL A 199 10.78 -9.89 4.49
CA VAL A 199 9.39 -9.67 4.87
C VAL A 199 9.36 -9.16 6.31
N SER A 200 8.44 -8.24 6.61
CA SER A 200 8.28 -7.70 7.96
C SER A 200 7.47 -8.65 8.86
N ASP A 201 6.43 -9.24 8.29
CA ASP A 201 5.45 -10.11 8.91
C ASP A 201 4.84 -11.04 7.83
N GLY A 202 4.20 -12.12 8.22
CA GLY A 202 3.68 -13.10 7.28
C GLY A 202 4.69 -14.18 6.87
N PRO A 203 4.40 -15.02 5.88
CA PRO A 203 3.16 -15.08 5.09
C PRO A 203 1.96 -15.60 5.89
N ALA A 204 0.73 -15.38 5.38
CA ALA A 204 -0.46 -16.03 5.87
C ALA A 204 -0.69 -17.36 5.12
N VAL A 205 -0.89 -18.43 5.87
CA VAL A 205 -1.29 -19.74 5.35
C VAL A 205 -2.50 -20.19 6.15
N ALA A 206 -3.63 -20.35 5.50
CA ALA A 206 -4.90 -20.58 6.16
C ALA A 206 -5.68 -21.72 5.51
N VAL A 207 -6.27 -22.60 6.33
CA VAL A 207 -6.99 -23.79 5.91
C VAL A 207 -8.44 -23.72 6.32
N ASN A 208 -9.35 -23.93 5.38
CA ASN A 208 -10.80 -23.97 5.59
C ASN A 208 -11.31 -22.75 6.40
N GLU A 209 -11.82 -22.96 7.61
CA GLU A 209 -12.37 -21.91 8.49
C GLU A 209 -11.32 -20.82 8.83
N HIS A 210 -10.04 -21.15 8.90
CA HIS A 210 -8.98 -20.15 9.12
C HIS A 210 -8.88 -19.18 7.94
N ALA A 211 -9.16 -19.63 6.72
CA ALA A 211 -9.19 -18.75 5.55
C ALA A 211 -10.40 -17.79 5.54
N SER A 212 -11.38 -17.98 6.43
CA SER A 212 -12.50 -17.05 6.62
C SER A 212 -12.12 -15.81 7.41
N ASP A 213 -10.96 -15.82 8.10
CA ASP A 213 -10.35 -14.65 8.73
C ASP A 213 -9.29 -14.05 7.78
N PRO A 214 -9.55 -12.88 7.16
CA PRO A 214 -8.61 -12.25 6.24
C PRO A 214 -7.23 -11.94 6.84
N HIS A 215 -7.17 -11.83 8.18
CA HIS A 215 -5.94 -11.51 8.93
C HIS A 215 -5.40 -12.70 9.72
N PHE A 216 -5.80 -13.92 9.39
CA PHE A 216 -5.27 -15.10 10.07
C PHE A 216 -3.75 -15.23 9.88
N HIS A 217 -3.03 -15.33 10.98
CA HIS A 217 -1.60 -15.64 11.00
C HIS A 217 -1.35 -16.98 11.68
N PRO A 218 -0.73 -17.94 10.98
CA PRO A 218 -0.45 -19.26 11.54
C PRO A 218 0.67 -19.20 12.57
N THR A 219 0.41 -19.78 13.75
CA THR A 219 1.41 -20.03 14.79
C THR A 219 1.41 -21.51 15.15
N PRO A 220 2.44 -22.03 15.86
CA PRO A 220 2.44 -23.43 16.31
C PRO A 220 1.21 -23.80 17.16
N GLU A 221 0.62 -22.82 17.87
CA GLU A 221 -0.50 -23.02 18.79
C GLU A 221 -1.86 -23.04 18.11
N ASN A 222 -2.03 -22.26 17.02
CA ASN A 222 -3.33 -22.15 16.33
C ASN A 222 -3.41 -22.91 15.01
N SER A 223 -2.28 -23.44 14.51
CA SER A 223 -2.23 -24.12 13.22
C SER A 223 -2.83 -25.53 13.24
N VAL A 224 -3.59 -25.84 12.19
CA VAL A 224 -4.15 -27.18 11.94
C VAL A 224 -3.29 -27.97 10.96
N THR A 225 -3.43 -29.30 10.97
CA THR A 225 -2.77 -30.19 10.00
C THR A 225 -3.57 -30.19 8.71
N ILE A 226 -2.89 -29.95 7.61
CA ILE A 226 -3.45 -30.00 6.25
C ILE A 226 -3.66 -31.46 5.80
N LYS A 227 -4.82 -31.77 5.22
CA LYS A 227 -5.22 -33.13 4.81
C LYS A 227 -6.04 -33.11 3.51
N PRO A 228 -6.19 -34.28 2.85
CA PRO A 228 -7.08 -34.41 1.71
C PRO A 228 -8.50 -33.89 2.00
N GLY A 229 -9.03 -33.09 1.11
CA GLY A 229 -10.31 -32.43 1.23
C GLY A 229 -10.26 -30.99 1.74
N ASP A 230 -9.10 -30.50 2.18
CA ASP A 230 -8.96 -29.15 2.69
C ASP A 230 -8.81 -28.10 1.56
N TRP A 231 -9.35 -26.92 1.83
CA TRP A 231 -9.10 -25.69 1.08
C TRP A 231 -7.95 -24.94 1.72
N VAL A 232 -7.02 -24.45 0.90
CA VAL A 232 -5.82 -23.73 1.37
C VAL A 232 -5.75 -22.37 0.70
N LEU A 233 -5.58 -21.32 1.49
CA LEU A 233 -5.27 -19.97 1.04
C LEU A 233 -3.84 -19.64 1.49
N ILE A 234 -3.02 -19.14 0.57
CA ILE A 234 -1.68 -18.60 0.86
C ILE A 234 -1.62 -17.17 0.37
N ASP A 235 -1.34 -16.25 1.29
CA ASP A 235 -1.12 -14.84 1.06
C ASP A 235 0.33 -14.51 1.46
N LEU A 236 1.09 -13.96 0.51
CA LEU A 236 2.52 -13.77 0.68
C LEU A 236 3.03 -12.52 -0.04
N TRP A 237 3.78 -11.71 0.70
CA TRP A 237 4.38 -10.46 0.22
C TRP A 237 5.85 -10.39 0.59
N THR A 238 6.64 -9.73 -0.24
CA THR A 238 8.08 -9.60 -0.02
C THR A 238 8.68 -8.50 -0.89
N ARG A 239 9.91 -8.12 -0.59
CA ARG A 239 10.74 -7.23 -1.40
C ARG A 239 12.22 -7.54 -1.25
N LEU A 240 13.05 -6.96 -2.10
CA LEU A 240 14.49 -6.92 -1.89
C LEU A 240 14.84 -6.02 -0.67
N PRO A 241 15.99 -6.22 -0.02
CA PRO A 241 16.51 -5.26 0.93
C PRO A 241 16.92 -3.96 0.24
N GLY A 242 16.85 -2.84 0.97
CA GLY A 242 17.26 -1.53 0.48
C GLY A 242 16.12 -0.51 0.37
N GLU A 243 16.50 0.76 0.29
CA GLU A 243 15.55 1.89 0.30
C GLU A 243 14.73 2.05 -0.99
N ASN A 244 15.25 1.54 -2.11
CA ASN A 244 14.60 1.60 -3.42
C ASN A 244 13.82 0.33 -3.75
N ALA A 245 13.77 -0.65 -2.85
CA ALA A 245 13.06 -1.89 -3.09
C ALA A 245 11.56 -1.75 -2.82
N MET A 246 10.74 -2.21 -3.76
CA MET A 246 9.28 -2.18 -3.71
C MET A 246 8.73 -3.58 -3.45
N TYR A 247 7.63 -3.65 -2.68
CA TYR A 247 6.94 -4.89 -2.41
C TYR A 247 6.25 -5.46 -3.65
N GLY A 248 6.22 -6.79 -3.76
CA GLY A 248 5.21 -7.54 -4.46
C GLY A 248 4.30 -8.23 -3.46
N ASP A 249 3.08 -8.54 -3.88
CA ASP A 249 2.02 -9.10 -3.03
C ASP A 249 1.09 -10.01 -3.84
N ILE A 250 0.83 -11.23 -3.38
CA ILE A 250 -0.10 -12.14 -4.06
C ILE A 250 -0.84 -13.03 -3.08
N THR A 251 -2.09 -13.32 -3.38
CA THR A 251 -2.87 -14.37 -2.73
C THR A 251 -3.31 -15.42 -3.74
N TRP A 252 -3.03 -16.68 -3.44
CA TRP A 252 -3.45 -17.84 -4.23
C TRP A 252 -4.19 -18.85 -3.37
N THR A 253 -5.09 -19.60 -4.00
CA THR A 253 -5.88 -20.65 -3.35
C THR A 253 -5.71 -22.00 -4.01
N ALA A 254 -5.82 -23.05 -3.20
CA ALA A 254 -5.66 -24.45 -3.63
C ALA A 254 -6.67 -25.35 -2.93
N TYR A 255 -6.89 -26.53 -3.50
CA TYR A 255 -7.66 -27.61 -2.92
C TYR A 255 -6.80 -28.87 -2.82
N VAL A 256 -6.81 -29.53 -1.67
CA VAL A 256 -6.07 -30.77 -1.45
C VAL A 256 -6.88 -31.95 -1.97
N GLY A 257 -6.73 -32.25 -3.26
CA GLY A 257 -7.47 -33.31 -3.93
C GLY A 257 -7.57 -33.13 -5.45
N ASP A 258 -8.16 -34.10 -6.13
CA ASP A 258 -8.29 -34.10 -7.60
C ASP A 258 -9.53 -33.33 -8.09
N GLU A 259 -10.60 -33.34 -7.31
CA GLU A 259 -11.90 -32.76 -7.68
C GLU A 259 -12.27 -31.66 -6.68
N VAL A 260 -12.29 -30.42 -7.14
CA VAL A 260 -12.73 -29.26 -6.35
C VAL A 260 -14.24 -29.35 -6.13
N PRO A 261 -14.74 -29.26 -4.88
CA PRO A 261 -16.17 -29.26 -4.64
C PRO A 261 -16.87 -28.08 -5.34
N ALA A 262 -18.09 -28.32 -5.84
CA ALA A 262 -18.83 -27.33 -6.64
C ALA A 262 -18.97 -25.97 -5.92
N LYS A 263 -19.18 -25.97 -4.60
CA LYS A 263 -19.29 -24.74 -3.81
C LYS A 263 -17.98 -23.94 -3.75
N HIS A 264 -16.83 -24.61 -3.61
CA HIS A 264 -15.52 -23.96 -3.62
C HIS A 264 -15.22 -23.36 -5.00
N GLN A 265 -15.55 -24.12 -6.07
CA GLN A 265 -15.39 -23.61 -7.43
C GLN A 265 -16.27 -22.39 -7.71
N GLU A 266 -17.53 -22.41 -7.28
CA GLU A 266 -18.46 -21.30 -7.45
C GLU A 266 -17.96 -20.01 -6.76
N VAL A 267 -17.47 -20.11 -5.51
CA VAL A 267 -16.92 -18.97 -4.77
C VAL A 267 -15.62 -18.47 -5.41
N PHE A 268 -14.75 -19.39 -5.82
CA PHE A 268 -13.52 -19.04 -6.53
C PHE A 268 -13.81 -18.29 -7.84
N ASP A 269 -14.75 -18.79 -8.65
CA ASP A 269 -15.15 -18.16 -9.92
C ASP A 269 -15.70 -16.74 -9.70
N ALA A 270 -16.46 -16.52 -8.62
CA ALA A 270 -16.98 -15.20 -8.25
C ALA A 270 -15.83 -14.24 -7.87
N VAL A 271 -14.82 -14.69 -7.13
CA VAL A 271 -13.68 -13.87 -6.72
C VAL A 271 -12.80 -13.49 -7.91
N ILE A 272 -12.40 -14.46 -8.77
CA ILE A 272 -11.60 -14.12 -9.95
C ILE A 272 -12.38 -13.28 -10.95
N GLY A 273 -13.69 -13.49 -11.10
CA GLY A 273 -14.54 -12.68 -11.96
C GLY A 273 -14.60 -11.22 -11.47
N SER A 274 -14.69 -10.99 -10.17
CA SER A 274 -14.64 -9.66 -9.55
C SER A 274 -13.28 -8.97 -9.78
N ARG A 275 -12.18 -9.67 -9.55
CA ARG A 275 -10.82 -9.18 -9.84
C ARG A 275 -10.65 -8.78 -11.30
N ASP A 276 -11.04 -9.66 -12.21
CA ASP A 276 -10.91 -9.44 -13.65
C ASP A 276 -11.86 -8.32 -14.15
N ALA A 277 -13.03 -8.14 -13.53
CA ALA A 277 -13.93 -7.02 -13.82
C ALA A 277 -13.28 -5.67 -13.45
N ALA A 278 -12.67 -5.56 -12.26
CA ALA A 278 -11.96 -4.35 -11.84
C ALA A 278 -10.76 -4.06 -12.75
N LEU A 279 -9.96 -5.06 -13.11
CA LEU A 279 -8.86 -4.91 -14.06
C LEU A 279 -9.36 -4.40 -15.42
N SER A 280 -10.43 -4.99 -15.95
CA SER A 280 -11.03 -4.60 -17.22
C SER A 280 -11.58 -3.16 -17.18
N ALA A 281 -12.14 -2.72 -16.05
CA ALA A 281 -12.59 -1.34 -15.87
C ALA A 281 -11.40 -0.36 -15.89
N LEU A 282 -10.30 -0.69 -15.22
CA LEU A 282 -9.07 0.09 -15.21
C LEU A 282 -8.46 0.21 -16.61
N GLU A 283 -8.32 -0.91 -17.35
CA GLU A 283 -7.81 -0.95 -18.71
C GLU A 283 -8.70 -0.16 -19.68
N THR A 284 -10.02 -0.23 -19.50
CA THR A 284 -10.99 0.48 -20.33
C THR A 284 -10.93 1.98 -20.06
N GLY A 285 -10.91 2.39 -18.79
CA GLY A 285 -10.76 3.79 -18.41
C GLY A 285 -9.51 4.40 -19.03
N PHE A 286 -8.37 3.71 -18.90
CA PHE A 286 -7.12 4.17 -19.51
C PHE A 286 -7.21 4.31 -21.04
N ARG A 287 -7.74 3.31 -21.75
CA ARG A 287 -7.90 3.32 -23.20
C ARG A 287 -8.82 4.45 -23.69
N GLU A 288 -9.82 4.82 -22.89
CA GLU A 288 -10.76 5.88 -23.17
C GLU A 288 -10.27 7.27 -22.72
N GLY A 289 -9.08 7.35 -22.11
CA GLY A 289 -8.53 8.59 -21.56
C GLY A 289 -9.27 9.09 -20.31
N ARG A 290 -10.01 8.21 -19.63
CA ARG A 290 -10.70 8.49 -18.37
C ARG A 290 -9.80 8.09 -17.21
N VAL A 291 -9.48 9.03 -16.34
CA VAL A 291 -8.78 8.76 -15.10
C VAL A 291 -9.79 8.30 -14.05
N LEU A 292 -9.58 7.11 -13.49
CA LEU A 292 -10.44 6.52 -12.46
C LEU A 292 -9.94 6.90 -11.07
N GLU A 293 -10.88 7.10 -10.16
CA GLU A 293 -10.60 7.21 -8.73
C GLU A 293 -10.59 5.82 -8.06
N GLY A 294 -9.88 5.68 -6.94
CA GLY A 294 -9.73 4.38 -6.28
C GLY A 294 -11.06 3.73 -5.90
N TRP A 295 -12.01 4.52 -5.37
CA TRP A 295 -13.33 4.03 -4.97
C TRP A 295 -14.15 3.46 -6.14
N GLU A 296 -13.97 3.98 -7.37
CA GLU A 296 -14.73 3.51 -8.54
C GLU A 296 -14.40 2.04 -8.87
N LEU A 297 -13.12 1.64 -8.70
CA LEU A 297 -12.69 0.27 -8.96
C LEU A 297 -13.18 -0.70 -7.88
N ASP A 298 -13.18 -0.27 -6.61
CA ASP A 298 -13.78 -1.08 -5.53
C ASP A 298 -15.27 -1.33 -5.76
N VAL A 299 -16.02 -0.31 -6.20
CA VAL A 299 -17.44 -0.46 -6.53
C VAL A 299 -17.65 -1.49 -7.63
N VAL A 300 -16.85 -1.47 -8.70
CA VAL A 300 -16.95 -2.45 -9.80
C VAL A 300 -16.75 -3.88 -9.28
N ALA A 301 -15.73 -4.11 -8.48
CA ALA A 301 -15.45 -5.43 -7.92
C ALA A 301 -16.53 -5.89 -6.94
N ARG A 302 -16.99 -4.98 -6.10
CA ARG A 302 -18.00 -5.23 -5.06
C ARG A 302 -19.36 -5.54 -5.66
N ASP A 303 -19.79 -4.78 -6.67
CA ASP A 303 -21.03 -5.02 -7.39
C ASP A 303 -21.04 -6.41 -8.04
N TYR A 304 -19.92 -6.84 -8.63
CA TYR A 304 -19.79 -8.19 -9.17
C TYR A 304 -20.02 -9.27 -8.11
N ILE A 305 -19.43 -9.13 -6.92
CA ILE A 305 -19.61 -10.07 -5.80
C ILE A 305 -21.05 -10.02 -5.26
N ILE A 306 -21.68 -8.84 -5.21
CA ILE A 306 -23.08 -8.69 -4.80
C ILE A 306 -24.02 -9.41 -5.81
N GLU A 307 -23.78 -9.24 -7.10
CA GLU A 307 -24.56 -9.92 -8.16
C GLU A 307 -24.39 -11.43 -8.11
N ALA A 308 -23.21 -11.92 -7.71
CA ALA A 308 -22.96 -13.34 -7.48
C ALA A 308 -23.63 -13.87 -6.18
N GLY A 309 -24.23 -13.02 -5.36
CA GLY A 309 -24.94 -13.39 -4.13
C GLY A 309 -24.07 -13.48 -2.88
N TYR A 310 -22.86 -12.91 -2.89
CA TYR A 310 -21.91 -12.99 -1.79
C TYR A 310 -21.57 -11.64 -1.16
N GLY A 311 -22.35 -10.59 -1.41
CA GLY A 311 -22.06 -9.21 -0.95
C GLY A 311 -21.77 -9.08 0.54
N ASP A 312 -22.47 -9.85 1.39
CA ASP A 312 -22.29 -9.83 2.85
C ASP A 312 -20.95 -10.45 3.32
N TYR A 313 -20.21 -11.08 2.42
CA TYR A 313 -18.97 -11.80 2.71
C TYR A 313 -17.71 -11.13 2.13
N PHE A 314 -17.84 -9.95 1.52
CA PHE A 314 -16.71 -9.14 1.07
C PHE A 314 -16.53 -7.91 1.98
N ASN A 315 -15.73 -8.04 3.02
CA ASN A 315 -15.69 -7.15 4.17
C ASN A 315 -14.41 -6.30 4.29
N HIS A 316 -13.66 -6.16 3.19
CA HIS A 316 -12.51 -5.24 3.10
C HIS A 316 -12.53 -4.51 1.76
N ARG A 317 -11.65 -3.52 1.57
CA ARG A 317 -11.46 -2.82 0.29
C ARG A 317 -10.96 -3.76 -0.81
N LEU A 318 -11.14 -3.37 -2.07
CA LEU A 318 -10.63 -4.14 -3.21
C LEU A 318 -9.12 -4.29 -3.23
N GLY A 319 -8.37 -3.26 -2.77
CA GLY A 319 -6.92 -3.31 -2.80
C GLY A 319 -6.27 -2.04 -2.30
N HIS A 320 -4.96 -2.05 -2.30
CA HIS A 320 -4.13 -0.95 -1.79
C HIS A 320 -2.96 -0.64 -2.73
N SER A 321 -2.33 0.52 -2.51
CA SER A 321 -1.09 0.84 -3.20
C SER A 321 0.09 0.11 -2.60
N LEU A 322 1.02 -0.29 -3.47
CA LEU A 322 2.30 -0.90 -3.13
C LEU A 322 3.43 0.13 -3.17
N GLY A 323 4.46 -0.11 -2.36
CA GLY A 323 5.63 0.76 -2.30
C GLY A 323 6.77 0.13 -1.52
N ARG A 324 7.52 0.96 -0.78
CA ARG A 324 8.52 0.52 0.20
C ARG A 324 7.91 -0.19 1.41
N GLU A 325 6.67 0.12 1.67
CA GLU A 325 5.77 -0.58 2.57
C GLU A 325 4.77 -1.37 1.73
N VAL A 326 4.32 -2.53 2.23
CA VAL A 326 3.29 -3.33 1.53
C VAL A 326 2.02 -2.52 1.35
N HIS A 327 1.57 -1.82 2.38
CA HIS A 327 0.53 -0.81 2.30
C HIS A 327 1.15 0.59 2.19
N SER A 328 1.17 1.16 1.00
CA SER A 328 1.82 2.44 0.71
C SER A 328 0.89 3.66 0.92
N ASN A 329 1.38 4.87 0.59
CA ASN A 329 0.66 6.13 0.78
C ASN A 329 0.02 6.67 -0.52
N ALA A 330 0.03 5.91 -1.62
CA ALA A 330 -0.76 6.24 -2.81
C ALA A 330 -2.23 5.81 -2.64
N VAL A 331 -3.01 5.92 -3.70
CA VAL A 331 -4.44 5.59 -3.73
C VAL A 331 -4.68 4.14 -3.30
N ASN A 332 -5.69 3.95 -2.46
CA ASN A 332 -6.30 2.64 -2.23
C ASN A 332 -7.51 2.46 -3.13
N LEU A 333 -7.80 1.23 -3.51
CA LEU A 333 -9.02 0.90 -4.24
C LEU A 333 -10.10 0.60 -3.20
N ASP A 334 -10.76 1.68 -2.71
CA ASP A 334 -11.53 1.61 -1.47
C ASP A 334 -12.78 2.51 -1.51
N SER A 335 -13.94 1.89 -1.43
CA SER A 335 -15.24 2.52 -1.19
C SER A 335 -15.91 2.00 0.08
N TRP A 336 -15.24 1.10 0.81
CA TRP A 336 -15.79 0.34 1.92
C TRP A 336 -15.27 0.78 3.29
N GLU A 337 -13.95 0.75 3.49
CA GLU A 337 -13.31 1.19 4.73
C GLU A 337 -13.13 2.71 4.76
N THR A 338 -12.81 3.27 3.60
CA THR A 338 -12.70 4.69 3.34
C THR A 338 -13.38 5.03 2.02
N HIS A 339 -13.34 6.29 1.60
CA HIS A 339 -13.79 6.69 0.26
C HIS A 339 -12.62 7.38 -0.43
N ASP A 340 -11.77 6.60 -1.12
CA ASP A 340 -10.55 7.13 -1.71
C ASP A 340 -10.82 7.74 -3.08
N THR A 341 -10.96 9.05 -3.12
CA THR A 341 -11.19 9.85 -4.33
C THR A 341 -9.91 10.24 -5.06
N ARG A 342 -8.74 9.75 -4.60
CA ARG A 342 -7.50 9.96 -5.34
C ARG A 342 -7.52 9.19 -6.65
N GLN A 343 -6.91 9.79 -7.65
CA GLN A 343 -6.82 9.22 -8.98
C GLN A 343 -5.78 8.11 -9.06
N VAL A 344 -6.07 7.07 -9.84
CA VAL A 344 -5.09 6.05 -10.23
C VAL A 344 -4.21 6.64 -11.34
N ILE A 345 -2.99 7.02 -11.00
CA ILE A 345 -2.07 7.76 -11.88
C ILE A 345 -0.90 6.90 -12.37
N PRO A 346 -0.26 7.24 -13.50
CA PRO A 346 0.97 6.58 -13.93
C PRO A 346 2.11 6.68 -12.90
N GLY A 347 2.89 5.61 -12.81
CA GLY A 347 4.05 5.48 -11.93
C GLY A 347 3.77 4.81 -10.58
N ILE A 348 2.54 4.46 -10.25
CA ILE A 348 2.20 3.73 -9.01
C ILE A 348 1.85 2.28 -9.29
N ALA A 349 1.86 1.44 -8.26
CA ALA A 349 1.32 0.09 -8.32
C ALA A 349 0.23 -0.10 -7.26
N VAL A 350 -0.76 -0.93 -7.59
CA VAL A 350 -1.89 -1.28 -6.72
C VAL A 350 -2.13 -2.78 -6.75
N THR A 351 -2.69 -3.34 -5.67
CA THR A 351 -3.23 -4.69 -5.65
C THR A 351 -4.67 -4.72 -6.15
N LEU A 352 -5.09 -5.83 -6.74
CA LEU A 352 -6.48 -6.21 -6.98
C LEU A 352 -6.70 -7.54 -6.27
N GLU A 353 -7.36 -7.50 -5.11
CA GLU A 353 -7.43 -8.62 -4.16
C GLU A 353 -8.84 -8.86 -3.59
N PRO A 354 -9.90 -8.94 -4.42
CA PRO A 354 -11.22 -9.20 -3.88
C PRO A 354 -11.26 -10.53 -3.15
N GLY A 355 -12.10 -10.61 -2.09
CA GLY A 355 -12.25 -11.82 -1.30
C GLY A 355 -13.69 -12.10 -0.91
N ILE A 356 -14.03 -13.38 -0.72
CA ILE A 356 -15.29 -13.86 -0.18
C ILE A 356 -14.99 -14.77 1.01
N TYR A 357 -15.46 -14.43 2.19
CA TYR A 357 -15.14 -15.10 3.46
C TYR A 357 -16.40 -15.67 4.08
N ILE A 358 -16.84 -16.84 3.59
CA ILE A 358 -17.95 -17.57 4.21
C ILE A 358 -17.46 -18.34 5.44
N PRO A 359 -18.34 -18.75 6.38
CA PRO A 359 -17.89 -19.37 7.63
C PRO A 359 -17.03 -20.62 7.46
N GLU A 360 -17.26 -21.39 6.41
CA GLU A 360 -16.58 -22.67 6.17
C GLU A 360 -15.21 -22.52 5.51
N PHE A 361 -15.01 -21.46 4.71
CA PHE A 361 -13.74 -21.16 4.04
C PHE A 361 -13.73 -19.76 3.44
N GLY A 362 -12.54 -19.21 3.24
CA GLY A 362 -12.31 -17.95 2.53
C GLY A 362 -11.61 -18.16 1.20
N VAL A 363 -11.94 -17.31 0.24
CA VAL A 363 -11.24 -17.21 -1.06
C VAL A 363 -10.81 -15.78 -1.27
N ARG A 364 -9.54 -15.56 -1.55
CA ARG A 364 -8.99 -14.31 -2.07
C ARG A 364 -8.11 -14.65 -3.28
N SER A 365 -8.13 -13.83 -4.27
CA SER A 365 -7.21 -13.92 -5.42
C SER A 365 -6.65 -12.54 -5.70
N GLU A 366 -5.34 -12.45 -5.69
CA GLU A 366 -4.63 -11.18 -5.74
C GLU A 366 -3.61 -11.13 -6.84
N ILE A 367 -3.55 -9.97 -7.47
CA ILE A 367 -2.55 -9.60 -8.47
C ILE A 367 -2.06 -8.17 -8.22
N ASP A 368 -0.81 -7.90 -8.57
CA ASP A 368 -0.25 -6.55 -8.61
C ASP A 368 -0.40 -5.96 -10.01
N VAL A 369 -0.78 -4.69 -10.05
CA VAL A 369 -0.93 -3.91 -11.27
C VAL A 369 -0.12 -2.64 -11.18
N PHE A 370 0.92 -2.51 -12.00
CA PHE A 370 1.67 -1.27 -12.18
C PHE A 370 1.00 -0.40 -13.26
N ILE A 371 0.82 0.88 -12.98
CA ILE A 371 0.24 1.83 -13.92
C ILE A 371 1.38 2.52 -14.66
N SER A 372 1.63 2.12 -15.90
CA SER A 372 2.62 2.76 -16.77
C SER A 372 2.01 3.92 -17.56
N GLU A 373 2.85 4.71 -18.24
CA GLU A 373 2.39 5.73 -19.19
C GLU A 373 1.60 5.13 -20.38
N ASP A 374 1.82 3.85 -20.68
CA ASP A 374 1.13 3.12 -21.76
C ASP A 374 -0.11 2.35 -21.25
N GLY A 375 -0.39 2.37 -19.95
CA GLY A 375 -1.54 1.73 -19.31
C GLY A 375 -1.22 0.76 -18.18
N PRO A 376 -2.26 0.14 -17.60
CA PRO A 376 -2.11 -0.85 -16.54
C PRO A 376 -1.38 -2.10 -17.02
N GLN A 377 -0.44 -2.57 -16.21
CA GLN A 377 0.38 -3.77 -16.47
C GLN A 377 0.30 -4.70 -15.26
N VAL A 378 -0.28 -5.89 -15.43
CA VAL A 378 -0.22 -6.92 -14.40
C VAL A 378 1.22 -7.42 -14.29
N THR A 379 1.79 -7.33 -13.10
CA THR A 379 3.20 -7.64 -12.84
C THR A 379 3.43 -8.98 -12.17
N THR A 380 2.38 -9.59 -11.61
CA THR A 380 2.41 -10.92 -10.97
C THR A 380 1.75 -11.99 -11.84
N GLN A 381 2.02 -13.25 -11.55
CA GLN A 381 1.33 -14.35 -12.22
C GLN A 381 -0.15 -14.39 -11.79
N VAL A 382 -1.04 -14.45 -12.78
CA VAL A 382 -2.49 -14.47 -12.55
C VAL A 382 -2.96 -15.90 -12.29
N GLN A 383 -3.54 -16.15 -11.13
CA GLN A 383 -4.26 -17.40 -10.88
C GLN A 383 -5.57 -17.42 -11.67
N ARG A 384 -5.78 -18.47 -12.51
CA ARG A 384 -6.98 -18.64 -13.34
C ARG A 384 -7.81 -19.86 -12.94
N GLU A 385 -7.20 -20.81 -12.25
CA GLU A 385 -7.82 -22.05 -11.80
C GLU A 385 -7.39 -22.36 -10.37
N VAL A 386 -8.22 -23.09 -9.65
CA VAL A 386 -7.86 -23.61 -8.32
C VAL A 386 -6.69 -24.59 -8.47
N VAL A 387 -5.61 -24.37 -7.72
CA VAL A 387 -4.49 -25.30 -7.68
C VAL A 387 -4.93 -26.59 -7.01
N LYS A 388 -4.62 -27.74 -7.65
CA LYS A 388 -4.94 -29.07 -7.10
C LYS A 388 -3.69 -29.67 -6.46
N ILE A 389 -3.69 -29.77 -5.14
CA ILE A 389 -2.58 -30.36 -4.39
C ILE A 389 -2.80 -31.87 -4.32
N ARG A 390 -1.83 -32.64 -4.83
CA ARG A 390 -1.84 -34.11 -4.85
C ARG A 390 -0.73 -34.67 -4.00
N ALA A 391 -0.96 -35.83 -3.36
CA ALA A 391 0.09 -36.50 -2.61
C ALA A 391 1.18 -37.01 -3.55
N GLY A 392 2.44 -36.58 -3.34
CA GLY A 392 3.62 -37.04 -4.09
C GLY A 392 3.62 -36.65 -5.57
N GLY A 393 3.07 -35.46 -5.89
CA GLY A 393 2.96 -34.92 -7.25
C GLY A 393 3.94 -33.76 -7.52
#